data_b6bad8e2a3f0738f848f6cd01b97bf7a
#
_entry.id   b6bad8e2a3f0738f848f6cd01b97bf7a
#
_cell.length_a   1.000
_cell.length_b   1.000
_cell.length_c   1.000
_cell.angle_alpha   90.00
_cell.angle_beta   90.00
_cell.angle_gamma   90.00
#
_symmetry.space_group_name_H-M   'P 1'
#
loop_
_entity.id
_entity.type
_entity.pdbx_description
1 polymer ?
#
loop_
_entity_poly.entity_id
_entity_poly.type
_entity_poly.pdbx_seq_one_letter_code
_entity_poly.pdbx_strand_id
1 'polypeptide(L)'
;MTRGHGFKTLAAGLLTAALSLSSMSGSWADDLPGAGKTIKSARATWNNEWVGTEIYIKALQRLGYTVERPVTLDNPVFYQSVGQGDVDFWVNGWFPLHDTYRKAFGDNAEVIGYMVRGGALQGYMIDKKTADANNIKSLADFKRPEIAKLFDTTGDGKASLVACPPGWGCELVQEEQLDAYGLRKTVEPIKAAYDASMAQALGLYKEGKPIFFYAATPGWVTGVLKPGKDVVWLQVPFPSLPKGQEADLPKVSVPGVEGCASDPCMMGYPPNDIRPVANKKFLDANPAVRKLFEVMTIPLSEFSAQNAKMFQNGEGKDSDIIRHAQEWIDANKATFDGWIAQAIAAK
;
A
#
# COMPACT_ATOMS: atom_id res chain seq x y z
N MET A 1 45.55 -20.41 -95.71
CA MET A 1 46.84 -20.74 -94.99
C MET A 1 46.60 -20.60 -93.49
N THR A 2 47.10 -21.67 -92.79
CA THR A 2 47.38 -21.80 -91.35
C THR A 2 46.14 -21.86 -90.38
N ARG A 3 45.70 -23.03 -90.03
CA ARG A 3 45.99 -23.93 -88.88
C ARG A 3 45.98 -23.19 -87.50
N GLY A 4 45.10 -23.63 -86.58
CA GLY A 4 45.27 -23.33 -85.18
C GLY A 4 44.28 -24.12 -84.30
N HIS A 5 44.83 -24.92 -83.53
CA HIS A 5 44.47 -26.01 -82.65
C HIS A 5 43.34 -25.70 -81.65
N GLY A 6 42.52 -26.73 -81.41
CA GLY A 6 41.53 -26.76 -80.31
C GLY A 6 42.19 -27.07 -78.97
N PHE A 7 41.62 -26.50 -77.94
CA PHE A 7 41.84 -26.92 -76.56
C PHE A 7 40.49 -27.22 -75.88
N LYS A 8 40.29 -28.48 -75.51
CA LYS A 8 39.19 -28.94 -74.68
C LYS A 8 39.53 -28.61 -73.25
N THR A 9 38.75 -27.81 -72.62
CA THR A 9 38.81 -27.64 -71.16
C THR A 9 37.60 -28.27 -70.47
N LEU A 10 37.91 -29.25 -69.62
CA LEU A 10 36.94 -29.89 -68.72
C LEU A 10 36.36 -28.83 -67.71
N ALA A 11 35.08 -28.73 -67.67
CA ALA A 11 34.40 -28.04 -66.59
C ALA A 11 34.26 -28.98 -65.38
N ALA A 12 34.97 -28.73 -64.29
CA ALA A 12 34.75 -29.37 -62.99
C ALA A 12 33.60 -28.64 -62.27
N GLY A 13 32.51 -29.31 -62.04
CA GLY A 13 31.40 -28.82 -61.28
C GLY A 13 31.71 -28.81 -59.78
N LEU A 14 31.78 -27.62 -59.19
CA LEU A 14 31.79 -27.39 -57.75
C LEU A 14 30.29 -27.30 -57.26
N LEU A 15 29.80 -28.36 -56.65
CA LEU A 15 28.58 -28.30 -55.83
C LEU A 15 28.90 -27.57 -54.53
N THR A 16 28.52 -26.31 -54.41
CA THR A 16 28.46 -25.58 -53.16
C THR A 16 27.19 -25.96 -52.41
N ALA A 17 27.31 -26.82 -51.43
CA ALA A 17 26.26 -27.08 -50.45
C ALA A 17 26.13 -25.82 -49.56
N ALA A 18 25.11 -25.01 -49.79
CA ALA A 18 24.72 -23.96 -48.90
C ALA A 18 24.07 -24.61 -47.66
N LEU A 19 24.83 -24.73 -46.55
CA LEU A 19 24.28 -24.95 -45.23
C LEU A 19 23.52 -23.68 -44.84
N SER A 20 22.20 -23.73 -44.96
CA SER A 20 21.31 -22.77 -44.32
C SER A 20 21.37 -23.00 -42.80
N LEU A 21 22.22 -22.22 -42.10
CA LEU A 21 22.10 -22.01 -40.66
C LEU A 21 20.79 -21.25 -40.46
N SER A 22 19.70 -21.97 -40.19
CA SER A 22 18.51 -21.40 -39.60
C SER A 22 18.89 -20.92 -38.21
N SER A 23 19.17 -19.62 -38.10
CA SER A 23 19.29 -18.95 -36.81
C SER A 23 17.93 -19.12 -36.08
N MET A 24 17.87 -20.10 -35.20
CA MET A 24 16.85 -20.17 -34.15
C MET A 24 17.12 -19.01 -33.20
N SER A 25 16.73 -17.79 -33.57
CA SER A 25 16.48 -16.71 -32.64
C SER A 25 15.12 -17.01 -31.99
N GLY A 26 15.08 -18.04 -31.14
CA GLY A 26 14.02 -18.19 -30.18
C GLY A 26 14.01 -16.92 -29.33
N SER A 27 12.93 -16.14 -29.43
CA SER A 27 12.74 -14.95 -28.65
C SER A 27 12.69 -15.36 -27.19
N TRP A 28 13.66 -14.92 -26.40
CA TRP A 28 13.67 -15.12 -24.93
C TRP A 28 12.39 -14.62 -24.24
N ALA A 29 11.60 -13.80 -24.95
CA ALA A 29 10.32 -13.27 -24.48
C ALA A 29 9.21 -14.33 -24.41
N ASP A 30 9.23 -15.35 -25.27
CA ASP A 30 8.20 -16.39 -25.31
C ASP A 30 8.36 -17.43 -24.18
N ASP A 31 9.53 -17.46 -23.52
CA ASP A 31 9.84 -18.35 -22.40
C ASP A 31 9.44 -17.79 -21.02
N LEU A 32 9.05 -16.52 -20.94
CA LEU A 32 8.68 -15.90 -19.68
C LEU A 32 7.30 -16.39 -19.18
N PRO A 33 7.11 -16.57 -17.86
CA PRO A 33 5.87 -17.10 -17.28
C PRO A 33 4.60 -16.37 -17.69
N GLY A 34 4.73 -15.06 -17.96
CA GLY A 34 3.63 -14.14 -18.29
C GLY A 34 3.41 -13.91 -19.78
N ALA A 35 4.17 -14.56 -20.68
CA ALA A 35 4.05 -14.33 -22.12
C ALA A 35 2.62 -14.52 -22.61
N GLY A 36 2.06 -13.50 -23.27
CA GLY A 36 0.70 -13.51 -23.80
C GLY A 36 -0.43 -13.40 -22.76
N LYS A 37 -0.12 -13.21 -21.47
CA LYS A 37 -1.11 -13.11 -20.40
C LYS A 37 -1.29 -11.66 -19.94
N THR A 38 -2.54 -11.27 -19.68
CA THR A 38 -2.90 -9.93 -19.15
C THR A 38 -3.40 -10.06 -17.72
N ILE A 39 -3.02 -9.10 -16.87
CA ILE A 39 -3.40 -9.03 -15.45
C ILE A 39 -4.16 -7.73 -15.20
N LYS A 40 -5.27 -7.83 -14.47
CA LYS A 40 -6.11 -6.71 -14.00
C LYS A 40 -5.78 -6.41 -12.56
N SER A 41 -5.17 -5.27 -12.30
CA SER A 41 -4.79 -4.83 -10.96
C SER A 41 -5.71 -3.77 -10.40
N ALA A 42 -5.79 -3.69 -9.07
CA ALA A 42 -6.43 -2.60 -8.36
C ALA A 42 -5.43 -1.93 -7.40
N ARG A 43 -5.74 -0.68 -7.04
CA ARG A 43 -5.08 0.05 -5.95
C ARG A 43 -6.13 0.70 -5.05
N ALA A 44 -5.75 0.98 -3.81
CA ALA A 44 -6.63 1.62 -2.84
C ALA A 44 -6.85 3.12 -3.15
N THR A 45 -7.88 3.71 -2.54
CA THR A 45 -8.18 5.15 -2.65
C THR A 45 -7.22 6.03 -1.86
N TRP A 46 -6.43 5.47 -0.96
CA TRP A 46 -5.31 6.17 -0.29
C TRP A 46 -4.00 5.91 -1.04
N ASN A 47 -3.15 6.94 -1.15
CA ASN A 47 -1.99 6.91 -2.02
C ASN A 47 -0.69 6.40 -1.38
N ASN A 48 -0.68 6.13 -0.07
CA ASN A 48 0.53 5.75 0.66
C ASN A 48 1.25 4.52 0.08
N GLU A 49 0.52 3.55 -0.48
CA GLU A 49 1.08 2.33 -1.04
C GLU A 49 1.06 2.27 -2.58
N TRP A 50 0.79 3.39 -3.27
CA TRP A 50 0.75 3.38 -4.75
C TRP A 50 2.11 3.09 -5.36
N VAL A 51 3.20 3.60 -4.76
CA VAL A 51 4.57 3.25 -5.20
C VAL A 51 4.81 1.75 -5.03
N GLY A 52 4.38 1.15 -3.93
CA GLY A 52 4.45 -0.30 -3.73
C GLY A 52 3.66 -1.07 -4.79
N THR A 53 2.43 -0.63 -5.09
CA THR A 53 1.62 -1.22 -6.17
C THR A 53 2.36 -1.19 -7.50
N GLU A 54 3.01 -0.06 -7.84
CA GLU A 54 3.75 0.08 -9.10
C GLU A 54 5.02 -0.79 -9.12
N ILE A 55 5.71 -0.99 -7.98
CA ILE A 55 6.84 -1.93 -7.88
C ILE A 55 6.37 -3.36 -8.21
N TYR A 56 5.20 -3.79 -7.69
CA TYR A 56 4.61 -5.08 -8.03
C TYR A 56 4.23 -5.19 -9.50
N ILE A 57 3.64 -4.13 -10.08
CA ILE A 57 3.33 -4.07 -11.52
C ILE A 57 4.60 -4.24 -12.36
N LYS A 58 5.68 -3.52 -12.04
CA LYS A 58 6.97 -3.64 -12.74
C LYS A 58 7.58 -5.04 -12.59
N ALA A 59 7.43 -5.67 -11.42
CA ALA A 59 7.90 -7.03 -11.22
C ALA A 59 7.12 -8.04 -12.09
N LEU A 60 5.80 -7.90 -12.19
CA LEU A 60 4.98 -8.71 -13.08
C LEU A 60 5.33 -8.49 -14.56
N GLN A 61 5.59 -7.24 -14.97
CA GLN A 61 6.06 -6.91 -16.32
C GLN A 61 7.42 -7.56 -16.63
N ARG A 62 8.33 -7.63 -15.65
CA ARG A 62 9.62 -8.34 -15.78
C ARG A 62 9.44 -9.86 -15.94
N LEU A 63 8.34 -10.42 -15.47
CA LEU A 63 7.95 -11.81 -15.72
C LEU A 63 7.22 -12.01 -17.06
N GLY A 64 7.06 -10.97 -17.89
CA GLY A 64 6.43 -11.03 -19.21
C GLY A 64 4.94 -10.77 -19.25
N TYR A 65 4.30 -10.45 -18.10
CA TYR A 65 2.87 -10.14 -18.09
C TYR A 65 2.59 -8.74 -18.64
N THR A 66 1.49 -8.60 -19.38
CA THR A 66 0.85 -7.30 -19.62
C THR A 66 0.01 -6.96 -18.40
N VAL A 67 0.27 -5.86 -17.72
CA VAL A 67 -0.51 -5.43 -16.55
C VAL A 67 -1.29 -4.18 -16.92
N GLU A 68 -2.62 -4.26 -16.81
CA GLU A 68 -3.49 -3.09 -17.03
C GLU A 68 -3.23 -2.03 -15.95
N ARG A 69 -3.47 -0.75 -16.29
CA ARG A 69 -3.39 0.32 -15.28
C ARG A 69 -4.34 0.00 -14.12
N PRO A 70 -3.88 0.15 -12.87
CA PRO A 70 -4.69 -0.24 -11.73
C PRO A 70 -5.94 0.63 -11.62
N VAL A 71 -7.10 -0.01 -11.43
CA VAL A 71 -8.32 0.68 -11.05
C VAL A 71 -8.25 1.08 -9.57
N THR A 72 -8.71 2.28 -9.25
CA THR A 72 -8.74 2.76 -7.85
C THR A 72 -10.07 2.39 -7.21
N LEU A 73 -10.05 1.58 -6.15
CA LEU A 73 -11.24 1.03 -5.51
C LEU A 73 -11.20 1.22 -3.98
N ASP A 74 -12.38 1.44 -3.40
CA ASP A 74 -12.59 1.32 -1.95
C ASP A 74 -12.60 -0.15 -1.52
N ASN A 75 -12.35 -0.40 -0.23
CA ASN A 75 -12.22 -1.76 0.30
C ASN A 75 -13.43 -2.66 -0.01
N PRO A 76 -14.69 -2.28 0.26
CA PRO A 76 -15.82 -3.16 -0.01
C PRO A 76 -15.90 -3.56 -1.49
N VAL A 77 -15.68 -2.61 -2.40
CA VAL A 77 -15.73 -2.86 -3.84
C VAL A 77 -14.58 -3.75 -4.28
N PHE A 78 -13.36 -3.49 -3.80
CA PHE A 78 -12.21 -4.35 -4.13
C PHE A 78 -12.43 -5.79 -3.66
N TYR A 79 -12.79 -6.00 -2.39
CA TYR A 79 -12.93 -7.35 -1.84
C TYR A 79 -14.03 -8.15 -2.53
N GLN A 80 -15.10 -7.49 -2.96
CA GLN A 80 -16.13 -8.12 -3.78
C GLN A 80 -15.57 -8.46 -5.18
N SER A 81 -14.91 -7.51 -5.85
CA SER A 81 -14.41 -7.68 -7.22
C SER A 81 -13.32 -8.75 -7.32
N VAL A 82 -12.40 -8.84 -6.33
CA VAL A 82 -11.38 -9.89 -6.33
C VAL A 82 -11.98 -11.26 -6.05
N GLY A 83 -13.03 -11.35 -5.21
CA GLY A 83 -13.77 -12.59 -4.98
C GLY A 83 -14.53 -13.07 -6.22
N GLN A 84 -15.02 -12.16 -7.05
CA GLN A 84 -15.71 -12.44 -8.32
C GLN A 84 -14.74 -12.69 -9.49
N GLY A 85 -13.49 -12.24 -9.39
CA GLY A 85 -12.49 -12.33 -10.45
C GLY A 85 -12.56 -11.18 -11.48
N ASP A 86 -13.22 -10.07 -11.13
CA ASP A 86 -13.26 -8.88 -11.97
C ASP A 86 -11.91 -8.15 -11.96
N VAL A 87 -11.20 -8.22 -10.84
CA VAL A 87 -9.78 -7.87 -10.69
C VAL A 87 -9.00 -9.07 -10.16
N ASP A 88 -7.73 -9.17 -10.54
CA ASP A 88 -6.87 -10.30 -10.17
C ASP A 88 -6.22 -10.08 -8.79
N PHE A 89 -5.80 -8.85 -8.48
CA PHE A 89 -5.14 -8.54 -7.21
C PHE A 89 -5.09 -7.05 -6.88
N TRP A 90 -4.79 -6.76 -5.61
CA TRP A 90 -4.14 -5.54 -5.13
C TRP A 90 -3.12 -5.88 -4.03
N VAL A 91 -2.29 -4.91 -3.62
CA VAL A 91 -1.27 -5.13 -2.58
C VAL A 91 -1.52 -4.33 -1.29
N ASN A 92 -2.68 -3.68 -1.18
CA ASN A 92 -3.01 -2.72 -0.11
C ASN A 92 -3.90 -3.31 0.99
N GLY A 93 -3.82 -4.61 1.25
CA GLY A 93 -4.61 -5.26 2.31
C GLY A 93 -4.01 -5.06 3.70
N TRP A 94 -4.69 -4.34 4.57
CA TRP A 94 -4.26 -4.08 5.96
C TRP A 94 -4.84 -5.12 6.90
N PHE A 95 -4.07 -6.11 7.30
CA PHE A 95 -4.53 -7.19 8.17
C PHE A 95 -3.89 -7.13 9.57
N PRO A 96 -4.69 -7.25 10.65
CA PRO A 96 -6.05 -7.83 10.69
C PRO A 96 -7.21 -6.85 10.42
N LEU A 97 -6.99 -5.53 10.27
CA LEU A 97 -8.10 -4.57 10.09
C LEU A 97 -9.09 -5.00 8.99
N HIS A 98 -8.59 -5.49 7.86
CA HIS A 98 -9.41 -5.92 6.73
C HIS A 98 -10.00 -7.33 6.86
N ASP A 99 -9.84 -8.00 8.01
CA ASP A 99 -10.54 -9.27 8.26
C ASP A 99 -12.07 -9.10 8.26
N THR A 100 -12.56 -7.88 8.50
CA THR A 100 -13.98 -7.52 8.35
C THR A 100 -14.53 -7.81 6.95
N TYR A 101 -13.68 -7.81 5.91
CA TYR A 101 -14.08 -8.04 4.51
C TYR A 101 -13.95 -9.50 4.06
N ARG A 102 -13.47 -10.44 4.92
CA ARG A 102 -13.27 -11.85 4.51
C ARG A 102 -14.51 -12.50 3.93
N LYS A 103 -15.69 -12.14 4.42
CA LYS A 103 -16.96 -12.68 3.89
C LYS A 103 -17.24 -12.25 2.44
N ALA A 104 -16.70 -11.11 2.00
CA ALA A 104 -16.93 -10.59 0.65
C ALA A 104 -16.16 -11.38 -0.42
N PHE A 105 -14.99 -11.92 -0.08
CA PHE A 105 -14.20 -12.72 -1.04
C PHE A 105 -14.20 -14.24 -0.73
N GLY A 106 -14.52 -14.64 0.52
CA GLY A 106 -14.61 -16.06 0.91
C GLY A 106 -13.37 -16.86 0.55
N ASP A 107 -13.59 -18.05 0.00
CA ASP A 107 -12.53 -18.96 -0.48
C ASP A 107 -12.06 -18.63 -1.91
N ASN A 108 -12.62 -17.59 -2.55
CA ASN A 108 -12.30 -17.24 -3.94
C ASN A 108 -11.06 -16.34 -4.07
N ALA A 109 -10.61 -15.73 -2.98
CA ALA A 109 -9.36 -14.96 -2.96
C ALA A 109 -8.51 -15.35 -1.74
N GLU A 110 -7.22 -15.08 -1.85
CA GLU A 110 -6.21 -15.44 -0.87
C GLU A 110 -5.42 -14.20 -0.43
N VAL A 111 -5.18 -14.10 0.87
CA VAL A 111 -4.24 -13.13 1.45
C VAL A 111 -2.86 -13.77 1.47
N ILE A 112 -1.94 -13.31 0.64
CA ILE A 112 -0.68 -13.98 0.36
C ILE A 112 0.53 -13.06 0.62
N GLY A 113 1.62 -13.60 1.14
CA GLY A 113 2.86 -12.84 1.34
C GLY A 113 2.71 -11.59 2.21
N TYR A 114 3.66 -10.66 2.08
CA TYR A 114 3.70 -9.42 2.86
C TYR A 114 4.35 -8.32 2.02
N MET A 115 3.60 -7.32 1.58
CA MET A 115 4.21 -6.13 1.00
C MET A 115 4.99 -5.36 2.08
N VAL A 116 4.40 -5.20 3.28
CA VAL A 116 5.07 -4.72 4.49
C VAL A 116 4.76 -5.67 5.63
N ARG A 117 5.79 -6.19 6.29
CA ARG A 117 5.63 -7.12 7.40
C ARG A 117 5.68 -6.39 8.73
N GLY A 118 4.56 -6.33 9.43
CA GLY A 118 4.42 -5.74 10.76
C GLY A 118 4.62 -4.24 10.83
N GLY A 119 4.33 -3.67 11.98
CA GLY A 119 4.66 -2.30 12.33
C GLY A 119 3.80 -1.21 11.67
N ALA A 120 2.82 -1.56 10.84
CA ALA A 120 1.86 -0.59 10.35
C ALA A 120 0.89 -0.22 11.48
N LEU A 121 1.01 1.01 11.98
CA LEU A 121 0.25 1.52 13.11
C LEU A 121 -0.90 2.40 12.63
N GLN A 122 -1.95 2.48 13.45
CA GLN A 122 -3.09 3.35 13.25
C GLN A 122 -3.54 3.91 14.59
N GLY A 123 -4.09 5.12 14.60
CA GLY A 123 -4.59 5.74 15.82
C GLY A 123 -4.94 7.20 15.65
N TYR A 124 -5.03 7.90 16.75
CA TYR A 124 -5.41 9.31 16.79
C TYR A 124 -4.21 10.15 17.24
N MET A 125 -4.07 11.32 16.63
CA MET A 125 -2.99 12.25 16.96
C MET A 125 -3.52 13.67 17.15
N ILE A 126 -2.82 14.43 18.00
CA ILE A 126 -2.99 15.87 18.13
C ILE A 126 -1.61 16.55 18.11
N ASP A 127 -1.58 17.86 17.88
CA ASP A 127 -0.35 18.62 18.00
C ASP A 127 0.19 18.59 19.44
N LYS A 128 1.51 18.41 19.56
CA LYS A 128 2.17 18.26 20.87
C LYS A 128 2.03 19.50 21.75
N LYS A 129 2.05 20.70 21.16
CA LYS A 129 1.93 21.97 21.90
C LYS A 129 0.62 22.01 22.69
N THR A 130 -0.50 21.68 22.04
CA THR A 130 -1.82 21.68 22.69
C THR A 130 -1.94 20.53 23.68
N ALA A 131 -1.39 19.35 23.35
CA ALA A 131 -1.35 18.21 24.25
C ALA A 131 -0.66 18.55 25.57
N ASP A 132 0.55 19.11 25.50
CA ASP A 132 1.35 19.47 26.69
C ASP A 132 0.69 20.58 27.51
N ALA A 133 0.19 21.64 26.86
CA ALA A 133 -0.43 22.78 27.53
C ALA A 133 -1.71 22.42 28.32
N ASN A 134 -2.43 21.38 27.88
CA ASN A 134 -3.72 21.01 28.47
C ASN A 134 -3.71 19.60 29.11
N ASN A 135 -2.51 18.97 29.21
CA ASN A 135 -2.32 17.59 29.72
C ASN A 135 -3.27 16.58 29.05
N ILE A 136 -3.34 16.63 27.71
CA ILE A 136 -4.17 15.71 26.91
C ILE A 136 -3.34 14.48 26.54
N LYS A 137 -3.77 13.29 26.93
CA LYS A 137 -3.06 12.03 26.70
C LYS A 137 -3.94 10.95 26.09
N SER A 138 -5.25 11.12 26.13
CA SER A 138 -6.21 10.10 25.74
C SER A 138 -7.41 10.71 25.03
N LEU A 139 -8.06 9.90 24.18
CA LEU A 139 -9.39 10.23 23.65
C LEU A 139 -10.42 10.54 24.74
N ALA A 140 -10.28 9.95 25.94
CA ALA A 140 -11.17 10.24 27.06
C ALA A 140 -11.14 11.72 27.47
N ASP A 141 -10.04 12.44 27.22
CA ASP A 141 -9.91 13.86 27.54
C ASP A 141 -10.88 14.72 26.73
N PHE A 142 -11.28 14.28 25.55
CA PHE A 142 -12.27 14.97 24.72
C PHE A 142 -13.72 14.91 25.29
N LYS A 143 -13.97 14.16 26.36
CA LYS A 143 -15.23 14.28 27.10
C LYS A 143 -15.40 15.63 27.79
N ARG A 144 -14.29 16.33 28.02
CA ARG A 144 -14.26 17.69 28.59
C ARG A 144 -14.60 18.71 27.49
N PRO A 145 -15.73 19.46 27.62
CA PRO A 145 -16.14 20.42 26.57
C PRO A 145 -15.10 21.51 26.30
N GLU A 146 -14.36 21.93 27.33
CA GLU A 146 -13.29 22.94 27.18
C GLU A 146 -12.12 22.42 26.32
N ILE A 147 -11.82 21.12 26.36
CA ILE A 147 -10.83 20.49 25.46
C ILE A 147 -11.38 20.37 24.06
N ALA A 148 -12.61 19.88 23.89
CA ALA A 148 -13.24 19.74 22.58
C ALA A 148 -13.25 21.07 21.81
N LYS A 149 -13.58 22.17 22.48
CA LYS A 149 -13.58 23.52 21.87
C LYS A 149 -12.22 23.99 21.36
N LEU A 150 -11.10 23.50 21.90
CA LEU A 150 -9.78 23.87 21.39
C LEU A 150 -9.58 23.41 19.92
N PHE A 151 -10.22 22.29 19.58
CA PHE A 151 -10.11 21.64 18.26
C PHE A 151 -11.32 21.88 17.36
N ASP A 152 -12.23 22.78 17.76
CA ASP A 152 -13.43 23.12 16.99
C ASP A 152 -13.05 24.03 15.81
N THR A 153 -13.11 23.49 14.59
CA THR A 153 -12.85 24.23 13.36
C THR A 153 -14.12 24.61 12.60
N THR A 154 -15.30 24.13 13.06
CA THR A 154 -16.60 24.33 12.42
C THR A 154 -17.50 25.31 13.18
N GLY A 155 -17.22 25.57 14.44
CA GLY A 155 -18.01 26.47 15.32
C GLY A 155 -19.23 25.78 15.96
N ASP A 156 -19.27 24.44 15.96
CA ASP A 156 -20.37 23.66 16.53
C ASP A 156 -20.15 23.25 18.01
N GLY A 157 -19.00 23.62 18.56
CA GLY A 157 -18.60 23.32 19.94
C GLY A 157 -17.98 21.94 20.13
N LYS A 158 -17.78 21.17 19.07
CA LYS A 158 -17.16 19.84 19.09
C LYS A 158 -15.74 19.89 18.51
N ALA A 159 -14.91 18.94 18.92
CA ALA A 159 -13.60 18.75 18.32
C ALA A 159 -13.73 18.17 16.91
N SER A 160 -13.17 18.85 15.93
CA SER A 160 -13.16 18.43 14.53
C SER A 160 -12.07 17.38 14.31
N LEU A 161 -12.42 16.11 14.26
CA LEU A 161 -11.52 15.01 13.95
C LEU A 161 -11.39 14.85 12.44
N VAL A 162 -10.20 15.08 11.84
CA VAL A 162 -9.93 14.59 10.48
C VAL A 162 -9.96 13.06 10.53
N ALA A 163 -11.06 12.48 10.09
CA ALA A 163 -11.39 11.08 10.27
C ALA A 163 -11.09 10.23 9.02
N CYS A 164 -11.17 8.92 9.18
CA CYS A 164 -11.17 7.99 8.05
C CYS A 164 -12.37 8.25 7.13
N PRO A 165 -12.17 8.36 5.81
CA PRO A 165 -13.25 8.43 4.85
C PRO A 165 -14.15 7.18 4.89
N PRO A 166 -15.42 7.31 4.48
CA PRO A 166 -16.29 6.15 4.28
C PRO A 166 -15.68 5.14 3.31
N GLY A 167 -15.83 3.85 3.63
CA GLY A 167 -15.29 2.76 2.82
C GLY A 167 -13.87 2.32 3.19
N TRP A 168 -13.17 3.06 4.06
CA TRP A 168 -11.91 2.58 4.65
C TRP A 168 -12.18 1.70 5.87
N GLY A 169 -11.35 0.67 6.08
CA GLY A 169 -11.50 -0.23 7.24
C GLY A 169 -11.42 0.47 8.59
N CYS A 170 -10.62 1.52 8.70
CA CYS A 170 -10.48 2.31 9.92
C CYS A 170 -11.72 3.12 10.29
N GLU A 171 -12.59 3.44 9.33
CA GLU A 171 -13.85 4.13 9.62
C GLU A 171 -14.74 3.31 10.56
N LEU A 172 -14.85 2.00 10.33
CA LEU A 172 -15.65 1.11 11.17
C LEU A 172 -15.14 1.09 12.62
N VAL A 173 -13.82 1.10 12.80
CA VAL A 173 -13.21 1.16 14.14
C VAL A 173 -13.45 2.51 14.79
N GLN A 174 -13.35 3.63 14.06
CA GLN A 174 -13.62 4.96 14.59
C GLN A 174 -15.07 5.12 15.05
N GLU A 175 -16.02 4.63 14.25
CA GLU A 175 -17.44 4.68 14.64
C GLU A 175 -17.70 3.91 15.93
N GLU A 176 -17.19 2.67 16.02
CA GLU A 176 -17.29 1.86 17.25
C GLU A 176 -16.67 2.59 18.44
N GLN A 177 -15.49 3.17 18.29
CA GLN A 177 -14.78 3.84 19.38
C GLN A 177 -15.44 5.14 19.82
N LEU A 178 -15.97 5.94 18.89
CA LEU A 178 -16.72 7.15 19.25
C LEU A 178 -17.97 6.83 20.07
N ASP A 179 -18.64 5.73 19.75
CA ASP A 179 -19.81 5.25 20.51
C ASP A 179 -19.41 4.66 21.86
N ALA A 180 -18.49 3.71 21.87
CA ALA A 180 -18.05 3.01 23.08
C ALA A 180 -17.45 3.97 24.11
N TYR A 181 -16.74 5.01 23.67
CA TYR A 181 -16.11 6.00 24.55
C TYR A 181 -17.06 7.16 24.89
N GLY A 182 -18.26 7.20 24.32
CA GLY A 182 -19.24 8.26 24.59
C GLY A 182 -18.83 9.63 24.10
N LEU A 183 -18.16 9.71 22.93
CA LEU A 183 -17.57 10.95 22.39
C LEU A 183 -18.46 11.67 21.38
N ARG A 184 -19.60 11.12 20.97
CA ARG A 184 -20.48 11.71 19.93
C ARG A 184 -20.95 13.14 20.24
N LYS A 185 -21.00 13.52 21.51
CA LYS A 185 -21.44 14.86 21.91
C LYS A 185 -20.33 15.90 21.82
N THR A 186 -19.06 15.47 21.78
CA THR A 186 -17.90 16.36 21.91
C THR A 186 -16.89 16.21 20.76
N VAL A 187 -17.03 15.19 19.93
CA VAL A 187 -16.18 14.95 18.75
C VAL A 187 -17.06 14.81 17.51
N GLU A 188 -16.70 15.56 16.45
CA GLU A 188 -17.31 15.48 15.13
C GLU A 188 -16.29 14.91 14.13
N PRO A 189 -16.53 13.70 13.59
CA PRO A 189 -15.65 13.12 12.57
C PRO A 189 -15.89 13.79 11.21
N ILE A 190 -14.89 14.47 10.69
CA ILE A 190 -14.89 15.07 9.35
C ILE A 190 -14.50 14.00 8.33
N LYS A 191 -15.50 13.36 7.74
CA LYS A 191 -15.37 12.25 6.79
C LYS A 191 -15.32 12.79 5.34
N ALA A 192 -14.29 13.52 5.00
CA ALA A 192 -14.04 14.04 3.64
C ALA A 192 -12.81 13.35 3.01
N ALA A 193 -12.36 13.81 1.83
CA ALA A 193 -11.13 13.33 1.22
C ALA A 193 -9.95 13.57 2.18
N TYR A 194 -9.34 12.48 2.67
CA TYR A 194 -8.36 12.50 3.76
C TYR A 194 -7.19 13.45 3.49
N ASP A 195 -6.56 13.35 2.31
CA ASP A 195 -5.39 14.16 1.97
C ASP A 195 -5.72 15.67 1.93
N ALA A 196 -6.90 16.04 1.42
CA ALA A 196 -7.35 17.43 1.40
C ALA A 196 -7.61 17.96 2.82
N SER A 197 -8.27 17.17 3.67
CA SER A 197 -8.53 17.51 5.07
C SER A 197 -7.24 17.64 5.87
N MET A 198 -6.26 16.73 5.64
CA MET A 198 -4.96 16.82 6.27
C MET A 198 -4.12 18.00 5.77
N ALA A 199 -4.23 18.38 4.49
CA ALA A 199 -3.58 19.59 3.99
C ALA A 199 -4.12 20.86 4.69
N GLN A 200 -5.45 20.91 4.94
CA GLN A 200 -6.08 21.97 5.73
C GLN A 200 -5.58 21.94 7.19
N ALA A 201 -5.55 20.78 7.83
CA ALA A 201 -5.02 20.61 9.19
C ALA A 201 -3.56 21.06 9.30
N LEU A 202 -2.71 20.75 8.31
CA LEU A 202 -1.32 21.26 8.25
C LEU A 202 -1.25 22.77 8.12
N GLY A 203 -2.19 23.40 7.41
CA GLY A 203 -2.33 24.86 7.35
C GLY A 203 -2.59 25.43 8.75
N LEU A 204 -3.56 24.88 9.47
CA LEU A 204 -3.87 25.26 10.85
C LEU A 204 -2.67 25.06 11.80
N TYR A 205 -1.98 23.92 11.68
CA TYR A 205 -0.78 23.64 12.46
C TYR A 205 0.32 24.69 12.25
N LYS A 206 0.57 25.08 11.00
CA LYS A 206 1.55 26.15 10.67
C LYS A 206 1.16 27.51 11.23
N GLU A 207 -0.13 27.78 11.41
CA GLU A 207 -0.66 28.96 12.09
C GLU A 207 -0.59 28.84 13.62
N GLY A 208 -0.10 27.72 14.15
CA GLY A 208 -0.01 27.43 15.59
C GLY A 208 -1.34 27.08 16.25
N LYS A 209 -2.37 26.73 15.44
CA LYS A 209 -3.68 26.27 15.87
C LYS A 209 -3.69 24.77 16.16
N PRO A 210 -4.55 24.31 17.09
CA PRO A 210 -4.70 22.88 17.39
C PRO A 210 -5.20 22.07 16.19
N ILE A 211 -4.71 20.83 16.08
CA ILE A 211 -5.16 19.85 15.07
C ILE A 211 -5.45 18.49 15.72
N PHE A 212 -6.52 17.84 15.28
CA PHE A 212 -6.91 16.50 15.73
C PHE A 212 -7.22 15.62 14.50
N PHE A 213 -6.53 14.49 14.38
CA PHE A 213 -6.63 13.69 13.18
C PHE A 213 -6.34 12.21 13.43
N TYR A 214 -6.90 11.37 12.57
CA TYR A 214 -6.48 9.98 12.40
C TYR A 214 -5.14 9.93 11.66
N ALA A 215 -4.27 9.04 12.06
CA ALA A 215 -3.01 8.78 11.38
C ALA A 215 -2.74 7.29 11.20
N ALA A 216 -2.03 6.96 10.14
CA ALA A 216 -1.50 5.63 9.88
C ALA A 216 -0.01 5.68 9.50
N THR A 217 0.72 4.61 9.82
CA THR A 217 2.09 4.37 9.34
C THR A 217 2.12 3.03 8.58
N PRO A 218 2.77 2.96 7.41
CA PRO A 218 3.48 4.03 6.72
C PRO A 218 2.50 5.06 6.15
N GLY A 219 2.86 6.34 6.24
CA GLY A 219 2.05 7.43 5.72
C GLY A 219 2.84 8.73 5.64
N TRP A 220 2.45 9.63 4.74
CA TRP A 220 3.14 10.91 4.57
C TRP A 220 3.00 11.83 5.79
N VAL A 221 1.84 11.77 6.49
CA VAL A 221 1.54 12.65 7.63
C VAL A 221 2.58 12.50 8.73
N THR A 222 2.87 11.28 9.17
CA THR A 222 3.89 10.99 10.19
C THR A 222 5.33 11.19 9.69
N GLY A 223 5.49 11.26 8.37
CA GLY A 223 6.73 11.67 7.72
C GLY A 223 6.99 13.18 7.82
N VAL A 224 5.93 14.00 7.85
CA VAL A 224 5.96 15.47 7.92
C VAL A 224 5.83 15.97 9.36
N LEU A 225 4.83 15.50 10.09
CA LEU A 225 4.60 15.78 11.51
C LEU A 225 5.20 14.63 12.32
N LYS A 226 6.34 14.89 12.97
CA LYS A 226 7.09 13.83 13.68
C LYS A 226 6.44 13.51 15.03
N PRO A 227 6.05 12.23 15.26
CA PRO A 227 5.60 11.79 16.57
C PRO A 227 6.63 12.10 17.66
N GLY A 228 6.17 12.53 18.84
CA GLY A 228 7.02 12.91 19.96
C GLY A 228 7.63 14.31 19.87
N LYS A 229 7.69 14.90 18.66
CA LYS A 229 8.24 16.25 18.44
C LYS A 229 7.14 17.25 18.06
N ASP A 230 6.40 16.96 17.00
CA ASP A 230 5.38 17.84 16.43
C ASP A 230 3.97 17.45 16.89
N VAL A 231 3.73 16.15 16.99
CA VAL A 231 2.46 15.55 17.36
C VAL A 231 2.65 14.40 18.36
N VAL A 232 1.57 14.01 19.02
CA VAL A 232 1.55 12.88 19.97
C VAL A 232 0.41 11.93 19.62
N TRP A 233 0.64 10.62 19.85
CA TRP A 233 -0.41 9.64 19.81
C TRP A 233 -1.29 9.73 21.04
N LEU A 234 -2.61 9.72 20.82
CA LEU A 234 -3.58 9.63 21.90
C LEU A 234 -3.89 8.17 22.21
N GLN A 235 -3.85 7.83 23.47
CA GLN A 235 -4.33 6.52 23.91
C GLN A 235 -5.87 6.45 23.84
N VAL A 236 -6.39 5.26 23.61
CA VAL A 236 -7.82 5.00 23.85
C VAL A 236 -8.03 4.60 25.32
N PRO A 237 -9.22 4.88 25.92
CA PRO A 237 -9.47 4.59 27.35
C PRO A 237 -9.54 3.10 27.68
N PHE A 238 -9.96 2.28 26.73
CA PHE A 238 -10.01 0.81 26.81
C PHE A 238 -10.12 0.23 25.41
N PRO A 239 -9.76 -1.08 25.19
CA PRO A 239 -9.92 -1.74 23.91
C PRO A 239 -11.38 -1.80 23.46
N SER A 240 -11.68 -1.31 22.24
CA SER A 240 -12.98 -1.45 21.58
C SER A 240 -12.77 -1.58 20.07
N LEU A 241 -13.29 -2.66 19.49
CA LEU A 241 -13.22 -2.96 18.07
C LEU A 241 -14.59 -3.40 17.58
N PRO A 242 -14.90 -3.24 16.30
CA PRO A 242 -16.14 -3.69 15.70
C PRO A 242 -16.37 -5.19 15.93
N LYS A 243 -17.66 -5.57 15.94
CA LYS A 243 -18.07 -6.97 16.04
C LYS A 243 -17.36 -7.84 14.98
N GLY A 244 -16.77 -8.94 15.44
CA GLY A 244 -16.01 -9.88 14.62
C GLY A 244 -14.49 -9.64 14.64
N GLN A 245 -14.03 -8.60 15.34
CA GLN A 245 -12.62 -8.32 15.57
C GLN A 245 -12.19 -8.52 17.04
N GLU A 246 -13.00 -9.20 17.85
CA GLU A 246 -12.78 -9.39 19.29
C GLU A 246 -11.46 -10.11 19.59
N ALA A 247 -11.00 -10.99 18.69
CA ALA A 247 -9.71 -11.71 18.81
C ALA A 247 -8.49 -10.77 18.76
N ASP A 248 -8.65 -9.55 18.27
CA ASP A 248 -7.58 -8.56 18.15
C ASP A 248 -7.56 -7.55 19.31
N LEU A 249 -8.57 -7.54 20.19
CA LEU A 249 -8.60 -6.66 21.36
C LEU A 249 -7.31 -6.71 22.22
N PRO A 250 -6.69 -7.89 22.48
CA PRO A 250 -5.42 -7.94 23.24
C PRO A 250 -4.23 -7.30 22.53
N LYS A 251 -4.31 -7.08 21.21
CA LYS A 251 -3.19 -6.58 20.38
C LYS A 251 -3.18 -5.06 20.23
N VAL A 252 -4.20 -4.34 20.70
CA VAL A 252 -4.31 -2.88 20.52
C VAL A 252 -3.40 -2.07 21.44
N SER A 253 -2.71 -2.73 22.38
CA SER A 253 -1.69 -2.16 23.24
C SER A 253 -0.31 -2.48 22.64
N VAL A 254 0.42 -1.47 22.19
CA VAL A 254 1.62 -1.62 21.36
C VAL A 254 2.85 -1.05 22.09
N PRO A 255 3.91 -1.82 22.30
CA PRO A 255 5.12 -1.32 22.92
C PRO A 255 5.96 -0.49 21.95
N GLY A 256 6.78 0.42 22.49
CA GLY A 256 7.79 1.17 21.75
C GLY A 256 7.22 2.22 20.76
N VAL A 257 6.00 2.71 20.97
CA VAL A 257 5.38 3.73 20.11
C VAL A 257 5.93 5.11 20.44
N GLU A 258 6.79 5.64 19.58
CA GLU A 258 7.35 6.99 19.76
C GLU A 258 6.25 8.06 19.77
N GLY A 259 6.31 8.97 20.73
CA GLY A 259 5.33 10.04 20.87
C GLY A 259 4.02 9.64 21.56
N CYS A 260 3.98 8.48 22.20
CA CYS A 260 2.89 8.10 23.08
C CYS A 260 3.22 8.44 24.55
N ALA A 261 2.19 8.74 25.35
CA ALA A 261 2.36 9.14 26.76
C ALA A 261 2.71 7.95 27.69
N SER A 262 2.55 6.71 27.26
CA SER A 262 2.90 5.50 28.01
C SER A 262 3.52 4.45 27.10
N ASP A 263 4.21 3.51 27.71
CA ASP A 263 4.72 2.29 27.07
C ASP A 263 4.28 1.06 27.89
N PRO A 264 3.49 0.13 27.33
CA PRO A 264 2.92 0.17 25.99
C PRO A 264 1.85 1.26 25.77
N CYS A 265 1.70 1.69 24.52
CA CYS A 265 0.68 2.65 24.09
C CYS A 265 -0.64 1.94 23.77
N MET A 266 -1.74 2.34 24.39
CA MET A 266 -3.07 1.83 24.07
C MET A 266 -3.58 2.51 22.79
N MET A 267 -3.18 2.00 21.62
CA MET A 267 -3.46 2.59 20.31
C MET A 267 -4.93 2.50 19.89
N GLY A 268 -5.65 1.49 20.36
CA GLY A 268 -7.02 1.20 19.93
C GLY A 268 -7.14 0.47 18.60
N TYR A 269 -6.03 0.30 17.90
CA TYR A 269 -5.89 -0.50 16.67
C TYR A 269 -4.78 -1.51 16.86
N PRO A 270 -4.96 -2.77 16.42
CA PRO A 270 -3.85 -3.72 16.36
C PRO A 270 -2.85 -3.27 15.29
N PRO A 271 -1.54 -3.51 15.47
CA PRO A 271 -0.56 -3.36 14.39
C PRO A 271 -0.94 -4.24 13.20
N ASN A 272 -0.74 -3.70 11.99
CA ASN A 272 -1.08 -4.39 10.76
C ASN A 272 0.16 -4.84 9.98
N ASP A 273 -0.04 -5.92 9.22
CA ASP A 273 0.72 -6.22 8.01
C ASP A 273 0.02 -5.60 6.80
N ILE A 274 0.78 -5.15 5.80
CA ILE A 274 0.21 -4.78 4.50
C ILE A 274 0.49 -5.92 3.53
N ARG A 275 -0.57 -6.52 3.00
CA ARG A 275 -0.50 -7.80 2.30
C ARG A 275 -1.19 -7.76 0.94
N PRO A 276 -0.63 -8.42 -0.08
CA PRO A 276 -1.34 -8.72 -1.30
C PRO A 276 -2.59 -9.58 -1.03
N VAL A 277 -3.67 -9.27 -1.75
CA VAL A 277 -4.88 -10.09 -1.83
C VAL A 277 -5.15 -10.35 -3.30
N ALA A 278 -5.28 -11.63 -3.67
CA ALA A 278 -5.42 -12.01 -5.07
C ALA A 278 -6.48 -13.09 -5.25
N ASN A 279 -7.14 -13.08 -6.41
CA ASN A 279 -8.09 -14.11 -6.80
C ASN A 279 -7.40 -15.48 -6.84
N LYS A 280 -8.02 -16.47 -6.22
CA LYS A 280 -7.40 -17.80 -6.07
C LYS A 280 -7.18 -18.49 -7.41
N LYS A 281 -8.16 -18.44 -8.33
CA LYS A 281 -8.01 -19.05 -9.67
C LYS A 281 -6.88 -18.41 -10.47
N PHE A 282 -6.72 -17.08 -10.34
CA PHE A 282 -5.61 -16.36 -10.94
C PHE A 282 -4.26 -16.86 -10.40
N LEU A 283 -4.11 -16.98 -9.07
CA LEU A 283 -2.89 -17.50 -8.46
C LEU A 283 -2.61 -18.96 -8.86
N ASP A 284 -3.64 -19.80 -8.89
CA ASP A 284 -3.50 -21.23 -9.26
C ASP A 284 -3.08 -21.40 -10.72
N ALA A 285 -3.51 -20.49 -11.62
CA ALA A 285 -3.11 -20.47 -13.03
C ALA A 285 -1.73 -19.82 -13.29
N ASN A 286 -1.13 -19.16 -12.27
CA ASN A 286 0.10 -18.40 -12.40
C ASN A 286 1.07 -18.64 -11.23
N PRO A 287 1.74 -19.82 -11.16
CA PRO A 287 2.64 -20.18 -10.06
C PRO A 287 3.77 -19.14 -9.84
N ALA A 288 4.29 -18.55 -10.92
CA ALA A 288 5.30 -17.51 -10.84
C ALA A 288 4.79 -16.25 -10.13
N VAL A 289 3.52 -15.86 -10.35
CA VAL A 289 2.90 -14.72 -9.64
C VAL A 289 2.72 -15.06 -8.16
N ARG A 290 2.23 -16.27 -7.85
CA ARG A 290 2.10 -16.76 -6.48
C ARG A 290 3.45 -16.63 -5.76
N LYS A 291 4.50 -17.17 -6.36
CA LYS A 291 5.85 -17.10 -5.78
C LYS A 291 6.35 -15.67 -5.62
N LEU A 292 6.12 -14.82 -6.63
CA LEU A 292 6.48 -13.40 -6.55
C LEU A 292 5.83 -12.72 -5.34
N PHE A 293 4.53 -12.90 -5.15
CA PHE A 293 3.79 -12.29 -4.04
C PHE A 293 4.22 -12.83 -2.66
N GLU A 294 4.66 -14.09 -2.59
CA GLU A 294 5.19 -14.68 -1.36
C GLU A 294 6.53 -14.08 -0.93
N VAL A 295 7.38 -13.70 -1.88
CA VAL A 295 8.77 -13.30 -1.60
C VAL A 295 8.99 -11.78 -1.59
N MET A 296 8.14 -11.01 -2.26
CA MET A 296 8.27 -9.55 -2.28
C MET A 296 7.90 -8.94 -0.93
N THR A 297 8.82 -8.17 -0.38
CA THR A 297 8.58 -7.39 0.84
C THR A 297 9.43 -6.13 0.84
N ILE A 298 8.86 -5.00 1.23
CA ILE A 298 9.51 -3.69 1.27
C ILE A 298 9.53 -3.23 2.73
N PRO A 299 10.69 -2.75 3.25
CA PRO A 299 10.77 -2.24 4.61
C PRO A 299 9.82 -1.07 4.87
N LEU A 300 9.12 -1.07 6.00
CA LEU A 300 8.18 -0.01 6.39
C LEU A 300 8.83 1.39 6.38
N SER A 301 10.08 1.49 6.81
CA SER A 301 10.84 2.73 6.83
C SER A 301 11.06 3.34 5.43
N GLU A 302 11.22 2.49 4.41
CA GLU A 302 11.39 2.94 3.03
C GLU A 302 10.08 3.50 2.47
N PHE A 303 8.94 2.86 2.76
CA PHE A 303 7.62 3.41 2.44
C PHE A 303 7.38 4.76 3.11
N SER A 304 7.67 4.87 4.41
CA SER A 304 7.49 6.12 5.15
C SER A 304 8.34 7.25 4.59
N ALA A 305 9.62 6.97 4.27
CA ALA A 305 10.52 7.94 3.66
C ALA A 305 10.04 8.37 2.26
N GLN A 306 9.58 7.40 1.45
CA GLN A 306 9.09 7.66 0.09
C GLN A 306 7.82 8.53 0.11
N ASN A 307 6.86 8.22 0.98
CA ASN A 307 5.63 8.98 1.12
C ASN A 307 5.89 10.42 1.58
N ALA A 308 6.81 10.61 2.54
CA ALA A 308 7.21 11.94 2.99
C ALA A 308 7.87 12.76 1.87
N LYS A 309 8.77 12.15 1.09
CA LYS A 309 9.44 12.79 -0.06
C LYS A 309 8.43 13.24 -1.10
N MET A 310 7.51 12.38 -1.49
CA MET A 310 6.46 12.69 -2.48
C MET A 310 5.59 13.87 -2.01
N PHE A 311 5.15 13.84 -0.76
CA PHE A 311 4.33 14.92 -0.22
C PHE A 311 5.09 16.26 -0.19
N GLN A 312 6.35 16.26 0.27
CA GLN A 312 7.18 17.49 0.33
C GLN A 312 7.42 18.11 -1.04
N ASN A 313 7.50 17.28 -2.08
CA ASN A 313 7.71 17.73 -3.46
C ASN A 313 6.40 18.10 -4.19
N GLY A 314 5.23 17.89 -3.57
CA GLY A 314 3.92 18.07 -4.21
C GLY A 314 3.66 17.04 -5.32
N GLU A 315 4.25 15.86 -5.21
CA GLU A 315 4.15 14.76 -6.17
C GLU A 315 3.01 13.81 -5.79
N GLY A 316 2.30 13.26 -6.77
CA GLY A 316 1.16 12.36 -6.52
C GLY A 316 0.46 11.93 -7.81
N LYS A 317 0.97 12.38 -8.96
CA LYS A 317 0.47 11.93 -10.26
C LYS A 317 0.99 10.53 -10.58
N ASP A 318 0.30 9.82 -11.44
CA ASP A 318 0.75 8.48 -11.90
C ASP A 318 2.19 8.50 -12.45
N SER A 319 2.59 9.55 -13.16
CA SER A 319 3.97 9.71 -13.64
C SER A 319 5.00 9.77 -12.51
N ASP A 320 4.64 10.42 -11.39
CA ASP A 320 5.51 10.51 -10.22
C ASP A 320 5.63 9.15 -9.55
N ILE A 321 4.49 8.45 -9.37
CA ILE A 321 4.44 7.10 -8.80
C ILE A 321 5.31 6.13 -9.59
N ILE A 322 5.18 6.14 -10.93
CA ILE A 322 5.98 5.27 -11.83
C ILE A 322 7.48 5.59 -11.70
N ARG A 323 7.84 6.86 -11.65
CA ARG A 323 9.23 7.31 -11.50
C ARG A 323 9.79 6.86 -10.16
N HIS A 324 9.08 7.10 -9.05
CA HIS A 324 9.50 6.68 -7.71
C HIS A 324 9.64 5.17 -7.57
N ALA A 325 8.74 4.41 -8.17
CA ALA A 325 8.87 2.95 -8.22
C ALA A 325 10.12 2.52 -8.97
N GLN A 326 10.46 3.18 -10.08
CA GLN A 326 11.69 2.88 -10.84
C GLN A 326 12.94 3.27 -10.04
N GLU A 327 12.96 4.46 -9.43
CA GLU A 327 14.07 4.90 -8.56
C GLU A 327 14.32 3.89 -7.42
N TRP A 328 13.25 3.38 -6.81
CA TRP A 328 13.36 2.36 -5.77
C TRP A 328 13.95 1.06 -6.31
N ILE A 329 13.48 0.57 -7.46
CA ILE A 329 13.97 -0.65 -8.12
C ILE A 329 15.45 -0.51 -8.45
N ASP A 330 15.87 0.63 -8.99
CA ASP A 330 17.26 0.88 -9.36
C ASP A 330 18.18 0.89 -8.12
N ALA A 331 17.71 1.49 -7.02
CA ALA A 331 18.44 1.49 -5.76
C ALA A 331 18.48 0.11 -5.08
N ASN A 332 17.49 -0.74 -5.33
CA ASN A 332 17.35 -2.07 -4.72
C ASN A 332 17.45 -3.21 -5.75
N LYS A 333 18.22 -2.99 -6.83
CA LYS A 333 18.27 -3.88 -7.99
C LYS A 333 18.55 -5.34 -7.65
N ALA A 334 19.50 -5.61 -6.76
CA ALA A 334 19.85 -6.98 -6.38
C ALA A 334 18.69 -7.72 -5.69
N THR A 335 17.97 -7.04 -4.82
CA THR A 335 16.79 -7.57 -4.14
C THR A 335 15.67 -7.84 -5.14
N PHE A 336 15.38 -6.86 -6.00
CA PHE A 336 14.33 -6.96 -7.02
C PHE A 336 14.62 -8.09 -8.01
N ASP A 337 15.84 -8.18 -8.56
CA ASP A 337 16.24 -9.26 -9.47
C ASP A 337 16.19 -10.63 -8.78
N GLY A 338 16.49 -10.69 -7.48
CA GLY A 338 16.38 -11.90 -6.66
C GLY A 338 14.92 -12.40 -6.54
N TRP A 339 13.94 -11.52 -6.41
CA TRP A 339 12.52 -11.89 -6.42
C TRP A 339 12.09 -12.43 -7.79
N ILE A 340 12.51 -11.73 -8.86
CA ILE A 340 12.21 -12.16 -10.23
C ILE A 340 12.78 -13.56 -10.51
N ALA A 341 14.03 -13.81 -10.12
CA ALA A 341 14.67 -15.12 -10.32
C ALA A 341 13.92 -16.24 -9.59
N GLN A 342 13.50 -15.99 -8.33
CA GLN A 342 12.70 -16.97 -7.56
C GLN A 342 11.34 -17.23 -8.20
N ALA A 343 10.67 -16.19 -8.73
CA ALA A 343 9.39 -16.33 -9.41
C ALA A 343 9.51 -17.12 -10.72
N ILE A 344 10.56 -16.87 -11.52
CA ILE A 344 10.82 -17.63 -12.76
C ILE A 344 11.05 -19.11 -12.46
N ALA A 345 11.79 -19.41 -11.37
CA ALA A 345 12.06 -20.81 -10.99
C ALA A 345 10.81 -21.59 -10.53
N ALA A 346 9.71 -20.91 -10.23
CA ALA A 346 8.46 -21.52 -9.76
C ALA A 346 7.40 -21.69 -10.87
N LYS A 347 7.77 -21.44 -12.16
CA LYS A 347 6.87 -21.57 -13.32
C LYS A 347 6.49 -23.03 -13.60
#